data_339691e0b88c91dd998612ed57ab9303
#
_entry.id   339691e0b88c91dd998612ed57ab9303
#
_cell.length_a   1.000
_cell.length_b   1.000
_cell.length_c   1.000
_cell.angle_alpha   90.00
_cell.angle_beta   90.00
_cell.angle_gamma   90.00
#
_symmetry.space_group_name_H-M   'P 1'
#
loop_
_entity.id
_entity.type
_entity.pdbx_description
1 polymer ?
#
loop_
_entity_poly.entity_id
_entity_poly.type
_entity_poly.pdbx_seq_one_letter_code
_entity_poly.pdbx_strand_id
1 'polypeptide(L)'
;SAQRRCAYAFALDQGYEGIVTIDGNDKDDPEAIPRFIEALKQGVDFVQASRFIAGGIAENTPKSRDFAIRFVHAPMLSLFSGFRWTDTTQGFRAYSRKMLLDTRIAPFRDVFVTYELLAYLSYRAPKLGYLCLELPTTRRYPKGEVPTKISSFKGNLSVLLVLFRACFGFYSTN
;
A
#
# COMPACT_ATOMS: atom_id res chain seq x y z
N SER A 1 -5.91 -0.51 10.22
CA SER A 1 -5.22 0.82 10.06
C SER A 1 -4.88 1.50 11.37
N ALA A 2 -5.67 1.36 12.45
CA ALA A 2 -5.35 1.98 13.74
C ALA A 2 -3.96 1.58 14.27
N GLN A 3 -3.63 0.29 14.27
CA GLN A 3 -2.31 -0.21 14.68
C GLN A 3 -1.17 0.40 13.83
N ARG A 4 -1.35 0.51 12.50
CA ARG A 4 -0.37 1.13 11.61
C ARG A 4 -0.19 2.62 11.92
N ARG A 5 -1.28 3.34 12.12
CA ARG A 5 -1.22 4.77 12.49
C ARG A 5 -0.45 4.98 13.80
N CYS A 6 -0.69 4.14 14.79
CA CYS A 6 0.03 4.18 16.06
C CYS A 6 1.53 3.93 15.87
N ALA A 7 1.89 2.90 15.09
CA ALA A 7 3.28 2.60 14.78
C ALA A 7 3.98 3.73 14.00
N TYR A 8 3.29 4.34 13.04
CA TYR A 8 3.83 5.50 12.30
C TYR A 8 4.02 6.71 13.22
N ALA A 9 3.03 7.03 14.04
CA ALA A 9 3.13 8.15 14.98
C ALA A 9 4.30 7.94 15.95
N PHE A 10 4.45 6.75 16.51
CA PHE A 10 5.57 6.42 17.38
C PHE A 10 6.92 6.59 16.67
N ALA A 11 7.09 6.03 15.46
CA ALA A 11 8.33 6.15 14.72
C ALA A 11 8.69 7.64 14.40
N LEU A 12 7.69 8.42 14.03
CA LEU A 12 7.88 9.85 13.77
C LEU A 12 8.24 10.63 15.02
N ASP A 13 7.63 10.30 16.18
CA ASP A 13 7.95 10.89 17.48
C ASP A 13 9.40 10.58 17.89
N GLN A 14 9.88 9.38 17.60
CA GLN A 14 11.28 8.97 17.82
C GLN A 14 12.28 9.60 16.82
N GLY A 15 11.83 10.43 15.89
CA GLY A 15 12.71 11.15 14.96
C GLY A 15 13.18 10.38 13.75
N TYR A 16 12.58 9.21 13.42
CA TYR A 16 12.93 8.46 12.21
C TYR A 16 12.53 9.22 10.95
N GLU A 17 13.41 9.22 9.95
CA GLU A 17 13.24 9.93 8.68
C GLU A 17 12.39 9.17 7.66
N GLY A 18 12.14 7.89 7.91
CA GLY A 18 11.29 7.06 7.06
C GLY A 18 10.83 5.80 7.77
N ILE A 19 9.80 5.18 7.22
CA ILE A 19 9.19 3.98 7.78
C ILE A 19 9.07 2.94 6.68
N VAL A 20 9.53 1.72 6.96
CA VAL A 20 9.23 0.54 6.13
C VAL A 20 8.24 -0.34 6.88
N THR A 21 7.18 -0.73 6.21
CA THR A 21 6.18 -1.66 6.74
C THR A 21 6.19 -2.97 5.98
N ILE A 22 6.01 -4.07 6.68
CA ILE A 22 5.85 -5.42 6.11
C ILE A 22 4.75 -6.15 6.86
N ASP A 23 3.99 -7.00 6.18
CA ASP A 23 2.96 -7.80 6.83
C ASP A 23 3.60 -9.00 7.56
N GLY A 24 3.33 -9.17 8.86
CA GLY A 24 3.84 -10.28 9.68
C GLY A 24 3.13 -11.61 9.43
N ASN A 25 2.91 -11.98 8.16
CA ASN A 25 2.16 -13.18 7.75
C ASN A 25 2.99 -14.12 6.86
N ASP A 26 4.31 -13.94 6.86
CA ASP A 26 5.30 -14.76 6.14
C ASP A 26 5.06 -14.89 4.62
N LYS A 27 4.40 -13.89 4.02
CA LYS A 27 4.14 -13.88 2.57
C LYS A 27 5.12 -13.02 1.79
N ASP A 28 5.62 -11.98 2.42
CA ASP A 28 6.53 -11.03 1.81
C ASP A 28 8.00 -11.40 2.09
N ASP A 29 8.87 -11.05 1.16
CA ASP A 29 10.30 -11.30 1.27
C ASP A 29 11.01 -10.17 2.06
N PRO A 30 11.45 -10.40 3.31
CA PRO A 30 12.12 -9.38 4.11
C PRO A 30 13.49 -8.97 3.57
N GLU A 31 14.13 -9.79 2.74
CA GLU A 31 15.43 -9.47 2.11
C GLU A 31 15.33 -8.25 1.18
N ALA A 32 14.12 -7.86 0.80
CA ALA A 32 13.89 -6.67 0.01
C ALA A 32 13.94 -5.36 0.83
N ILE A 33 13.84 -5.39 2.16
CA ILE A 33 13.80 -4.21 3.03
C ILE A 33 14.93 -3.21 2.74
N PRO A 34 16.21 -3.63 2.59
CA PRO A 34 17.30 -2.68 2.29
C PRO A 34 17.07 -1.84 1.04
N ARG A 35 16.44 -2.39 0.00
CA ARG A 35 16.13 -1.66 -1.24
C ARG A 35 15.09 -0.57 -1.02
N PHE A 36 14.12 -0.78 -0.13
CA PHE A 36 13.13 0.21 0.27
C PHE A 36 13.78 1.37 1.04
N ILE A 37 14.69 1.05 1.96
CA ILE A 37 15.46 2.04 2.72
C ILE A 37 16.31 2.88 1.75
N GLU A 38 16.98 2.24 0.81
CA GLU A 38 17.82 2.94 -0.17
C GLU A 38 16.98 3.89 -1.06
N ALA A 39 15.82 3.45 -1.52
CA ALA A 39 14.92 4.31 -2.28
C ALA A 39 14.49 5.57 -1.48
N LEU A 40 14.17 5.42 -0.19
CA LEU A 40 13.87 6.57 0.67
C LEU A 40 15.08 7.51 0.81
N LYS A 41 16.30 6.97 0.98
CA LYS A 41 17.54 7.76 1.03
C LYS A 41 17.80 8.53 -0.27
N GLN A 42 17.39 7.99 -1.40
CA GLN A 42 17.47 8.64 -2.71
C GLN A 42 16.36 9.66 -2.96
N GLY A 43 15.50 9.92 -1.97
CA GLY A 43 14.47 10.95 -2.01
C GLY A 43 13.12 10.49 -2.51
N VAL A 44 12.91 9.18 -2.69
CA VAL A 44 11.56 8.64 -2.95
C VAL A 44 10.70 8.81 -1.69
N ASP A 45 9.47 9.30 -1.84
CA ASP A 45 8.57 9.56 -0.71
C ASP A 45 7.64 8.39 -0.40
N PHE A 46 7.26 7.62 -1.42
CA PHE A 46 6.40 6.45 -1.28
C PHE A 46 6.91 5.29 -2.15
N VAL A 47 7.28 4.19 -1.49
CA VAL A 47 7.69 2.94 -2.16
C VAL A 47 6.66 1.86 -1.92
N GLN A 48 6.20 1.23 -2.99
CA GLN A 48 5.25 0.11 -2.97
C GLN A 48 5.93 -1.16 -3.47
N ALA A 49 5.77 -2.26 -2.74
CA ALA A 49 6.15 -3.58 -3.24
C ALA A 49 5.22 -4.02 -4.37
N SER A 50 5.77 -4.55 -5.43
CA SER A 50 4.98 -5.14 -6.50
C SER A 50 5.51 -6.53 -6.91
N ARG A 51 4.59 -7.48 -6.99
CA ARG A 51 4.84 -8.82 -7.55
C ARG A 51 4.64 -8.87 -9.07
N PHE A 52 4.15 -7.78 -9.68
CA PHE A 52 3.69 -7.76 -11.07
C PHE A 52 4.55 -6.92 -12.02
N ILE A 53 5.59 -6.25 -11.53
CA ILE A 53 6.60 -5.59 -12.37
C ILE A 53 7.75 -6.54 -12.67
N ALA A 54 8.59 -6.19 -13.64
CA ALA A 54 9.77 -6.98 -14.00
C ALA A 54 10.64 -7.26 -12.76
N GLY A 55 10.95 -8.53 -12.52
CA GLY A 55 11.68 -9.00 -11.34
C GLY A 55 10.79 -9.28 -10.12
N GLY A 56 9.50 -8.97 -10.16
CA GLY A 56 8.55 -9.37 -9.12
C GLY A 56 8.07 -10.81 -9.30
N ILE A 57 7.73 -11.49 -8.21
CA ILE A 57 7.32 -12.89 -8.21
C ILE A 57 6.01 -13.05 -7.42
N ALA A 58 4.99 -13.61 -8.06
CA ALA A 58 3.70 -13.96 -7.49
C ALA A 58 3.59 -15.48 -7.35
N GLU A 59 3.87 -16.03 -6.15
CA GLU A 59 3.77 -17.46 -5.91
C GLU A 59 2.42 -17.84 -5.29
N ASN A 60 1.73 -18.80 -5.90
CA ASN A 60 0.46 -19.34 -5.41
C ASN A 60 -0.61 -18.27 -5.11
N THR A 61 -0.57 -17.13 -5.80
CA THR A 61 -1.60 -16.09 -5.63
C THR A 61 -2.95 -16.63 -6.10
N PRO A 62 -4.03 -16.57 -5.31
CA PRO A 62 -5.35 -17.01 -5.75
C PRO A 62 -5.78 -16.28 -7.03
N LYS A 63 -6.27 -17.03 -8.03
CA LYS A 63 -6.61 -16.48 -9.36
C LYS A 63 -7.59 -15.30 -9.30
N SER A 64 -8.60 -15.38 -8.42
CA SER A 64 -9.57 -14.30 -8.23
C SER A 64 -8.92 -13.02 -7.69
N ARG A 65 -7.95 -13.16 -6.80
CA ARG A 65 -7.18 -12.05 -6.26
C ARG A 65 -6.23 -11.46 -7.29
N ASP A 66 -5.51 -12.31 -8.03
CA ASP A 66 -4.65 -11.87 -9.14
C ASP A 66 -5.44 -11.05 -10.15
N PHE A 67 -6.59 -11.57 -10.58
CA PHE A 67 -7.50 -10.85 -11.48
C PHE A 67 -7.96 -9.51 -10.89
N ALA A 68 -8.44 -9.51 -9.65
CA ALA A 68 -8.94 -8.28 -9.00
C ALA A 68 -7.85 -7.20 -8.88
N ILE A 69 -6.61 -7.58 -8.56
CA ILE A 69 -5.51 -6.61 -8.45
C ILE A 69 -5.18 -6.03 -9.82
N ARG A 70 -4.95 -6.88 -10.82
CA ARG A 70 -4.46 -6.48 -12.14
C ARG A 70 -5.49 -5.74 -12.98
N PHE A 71 -6.77 -6.11 -12.86
CA PHE A 71 -7.81 -5.59 -13.75
C PHE A 71 -8.79 -4.62 -13.07
N VAL A 72 -8.78 -4.53 -11.75
CA VAL A 72 -9.67 -3.63 -11.01
C VAL A 72 -8.90 -2.64 -10.14
N HIS A 73 -8.17 -3.14 -9.14
CA HIS A 73 -7.55 -2.28 -8.12
C HIS A 73 -6.45 -1.38 -8.70
N ALA A 74 -5.45 -1.98 -9.36
CA ALA A 74 -4.32 -1.23 -9.88
C ALA A 74 -4.72 -0.28 -11.02
N PRO A 75 -5.53 -0.68 -12.03
CA PRO A 75 -5.99 0.25 -13.05
C PRO A 75 -6.81 1.41 -12.52
N MET A 76 -7.72 1.16 -11.58
CA MET A 76 -8.54 2.21 -10.99
C MET A 76 -7.69 3.22 -10.22
N LEU A 77 -6.80 2.77 -9.34
CA LEU A 77 -5.90 3.68 -8.63
C LEU A 77 -4.96 4.41 -9.58
N SER A 78 -4.47 3.74 -10.62
CA SER A 78 -3.60 4.37 -11.63
C SER A 78 -4.30 5.51 -12.35
N LEU A 79 -5.53 5.27 -12.81
CA LEU A 79 -6.33 6.26 -13.52
C LEU A 79 -6.60 7.51 -12.65
N PHE A 80 -7.02 7.30 -11.41
CA PHE A 80 -7.42 8.39 -10.53
C PHE A 80 -6.26 9.09 -9.84
N SER A 81 -5.14 8.39 -9.57
CA SER A 81 -3.96 9.00 -8.94
C SER A 81 -3.02 9.69 -9.93
N GLY A 82 -3.05 9.29 -11.20
CA GLY A 82 -2.10 9.75 -12.21
C GLY A 82 -0.74 9.06 -12.15
N PHE A 83 -0.58 8.00 -11.35
CA PHE A 83 0.62 7.17 -11.26
C PHE A 83 0.29 5.73 -11.65
N ARG A 84 1.15 5.10 -12.46
CA ARG A 84 0.93 3.73 -12.91
C ARG A 84 1.28 2.72 -11.82
N TRP A 85 0.27 2.29 -11.09
CA TRP A 85 0.37 1.21 -10.11
C TRP A 85 0.19 -0.16 -10.78
N THR A 86 0.89 -1.18 -10.28
CA THR A 86 0.73 -2.58 -10.68
C THR A 86 0.26 -3.47 -9.53
N ASP A 87 0.64 -3.16 -8.28
CA ASP A 87 0.21 -3.88 -7.08
C ASP A 87 -0.05 -2.94 -5.90
N THR A 88 -1.31 -2.69 -5.62
CA THR A 88 -1.73 -1.74 -4.58
C THR A 88 -2.26 -2.40 -3.31
N THR A 89 -2.19 -3.73 -3.22
CA THR A 89 -2.82 -4.50 -2.13
C THR A 89 -1.86 -5.01 -1.09
N GLN A 90 -0.55 -4.92 -1.33
CA GLN A 90 0.46 -5.35 -0.36
C GLN A 90 0.64 -4.31 0.74
N GLY A 91 0.84 -4.78 1.97
CA GLY A 91 1.24 -3.95 3.11
C GLY A 91 2.74 -3.67 3.17
N PHE A 92 3.55 -4.29 2.29
CA PHE A 92 4.98 -4.02 2.19
C PHE A 92 5.21 -2.72 1.43
N ARG A 93 5.54 -1.67 2.17
CA ARG A 93 5.63 -0.28 1.70
C ARG A 93 6.68 0.49 2.48
N ALA A 94 7.14 1.59 1.91
CA ALA A 94 7.92 2.57 2.65
C ALA A 94 7.40 3.99 2.41
N TYR A 95 7.59 4.84 3.41
CA TYR A 95 7.11 6.22 3.41
C TYR A 95 8.16 7.15 3.99
N SER A 96 8.37 8.31 3.39
CA SER A 96 9.21 9.37 3.96
C SER A 96 8.50 10.08 5.12
N ARG A 97 9.28 10.56 6.09
CA ARG A 97 8.81 11.43 7.16
C ARG A 97 8.09 12.66 6.60
N LYS A 98 8.68 13.29 5.61
CA LYS A 98 8.12 14.47 4.92
C LYS A 98 6.69 14.22 4.45
N MET A 99 6.43 13.09 3.80
CA MET A 99 5.09 12.75 3.32
C MET A 99 4.11 12.47 4.46
N LEU A 100 4.53 11.71 5.47
CA LEU A 100 3.64 11.33 6.58
C LEU A 100 3.26 12.51 7.49
N LEU A 101 4.10 13.55 7.58
CA LEU A 101 3.83 14.76 8.36
C LEU A 101 3.07 15.84 7.57
N ASP A 102 2.89 15.68 6.25
CA ASP A 102 2.14 16.66 5.46
C ASP A 102 0.65 16.67 5.86
N THR A 103 0.16 17.83 6.26
CA THR A 103 -1.23 18.05 6.67
C THR A 103 -2.22 17.77 5.52
N ARG A 104 -1.78 17.85 4.25
CA ARG A 104 -2.59 17.51 3.08
C ARG A 104 -2.73 16.00 2.87
N ILE A 105 -1.79 15.20 3.40
CA ILE A 105 -1.89 13.73 3.49
C ILE A 105 -2.70 13.34 4.72
N ALA A 106 -2.40 13.93 5.87
CA ALA A 106 -3.10 13.70 7.14
C ALA A 106 -3.44 12.21 7.42
N PRO A 107 -2.44 11.31 7.50
CA PRO A 107 -2.67 9.86 7.58
C PRO A 107 -3.20 9.40 8.94
N PHE A 108 -3.16 10.28 9.96
CA PHE A 108 -3.49 9.95 11.34
C PHE A 108 -4.97 10.15 11.70
N ARG A 109 -5.81 10.53 10.74
CA ARG A 109 -7.24 10.75 10.96
C ARG A 109 -7.98 9.45 11.31
N ASP A 110 -8.99 9.56 12.16
CA ASP A 110 -9.75 8.40 12.65
C ASP A 110 -10.65 7.74 11.60
N VAL A 111 -10.87 8.38 10.45
CA VAL A 111 -11.59 7.82 9.31
C VAL A 111 -10.93 6.55 8.75
N PHE A 112 -9.63 6.33 9.03
CA PHE A 112 -8.88 5.17 8.55
C PHE A 112 -8.94 4.02 9.56
N VAL A 113 -9.99 3.22 9.52
CA VAL A 113 -10.23 2.12 10.47
C VAL A 113 -9.65 0.79 9.99
N THR A 114 -9.89 0.41 8.74
CA THR A 114 -9.53 -0.89 8.17
C THR A 114 -8.46 -0.79 7.07
N TYR A 115 -8.84 -0.85 5.82
CA TYR A 115 -7.94 -0.85 4.66
C TYR A 115 -7.85 0.52 3.97
N GLU A 116 -8.62 1.49 4.43
CA GLU A 116 -8.78 2.81 3.80
C GLU A 116 -7.45 3.52 3.64
N LEU A 117 -6.60 3.50 4.67
CA LEU A 117 -5.32 4.19 4.66
C LEU A 117 -4.42 3.76 3.50
N LEU A 118 -4.39 2.45 3.19
CA LEU A 118 -3.52 1.94 2.12
C LEU A 118 -3.98 2.41 0.73
N ALA A 119 -5.28 2.34 0.46
CA ALA A 119 -5.86 2.82 -0.79
C ALA A 119 -5.73 4.34 -0.91
N TYR A 120 -6.01 5.05 0.19
CA TYR A 120 -5.90 6.51 0.25
C TYR A 120 -4.47 7.00 -0.04
N LEU A 121 -3.45 6.42 0.59
CA LEU A 121 -2.06 6.83 0.36
C LEU A 121 -1.63 6.56 -1.09
N SER A 122 -2.03 5.43 -1.68
CA SER A 122 -1.75 5.13 -3.10
C SER A 122 -2.44 6.11 -4.06
N TYR A 123 -3.57 6.68 -3.66
CA TYR A 123 -4.27 7.71 -4.43
C TYR A 123 -3.67 9.11 -4.19
N ARG A 124 -3.53 9.50 -2.92
CA ARG A 124 -3.26 10.89 -2.52
C ARG A 124 -1.80 11.31 -2.74
N ALA A 125 -0.84 10.40 -2.50
CA ALA A 125 0.57 10.75 -2.60
C ALA A 125 0.96 11.21 -4.02
N PRO A 126 0.65 10.47 -5.11
CA PRO A 126 0.93 10.94 -6.46
C PRO A 126 0.19 12.23 -6.80
N LYS A 127 -1.08 12.38 -6.36
CA LYS A 127 -1.87 13.60 -6.58
C LYS A 127 -1.25 14.85 -6.00
N LEU A 128 -0.52 14.73 -4.91
CA LEU A 128 0.19 15.83 -4.28
C LEU A 128 1.62 16.02 -4.80
N GLY A 129 2.00 15.25 -5.82
CA GLY A 129 3.31 15.37 -6.46
C GLY A 129 4.46 14.71 -5.69
N TYR A 130 4.16 13.79 -4.76
CA TYR A 130 5.19 12.99 -4.10
C TYR A 130 5.83 12.01 -5.06
N LEU A 131 7.14 11.80 -4.90
CA LEU A 131 7.88 10.83 -5.71
C LEU A 131 7.52 9.42 -5.27
N CYS A 132 6.81 8.70 -6.14
CA CYS A 132 6.35 7.33 -5.92
C CYS A 132 7.15 6.34 -6.76
N LEU A 133 7.37 5.13 -6.22
CA LEU A 133 8.11 4.06 -6.89
C LEU A 133 7.50 2.70 -6.54
N GLU A 134 7.44 1.79 -7.51
CA GLU A 134 7.24 0.36 -7.24
C GLU A 134 8.57 -0.40 -7.30
N LEU A 135 8.82 -1.26 -6.31
CA LEU A 135 9.97 -2.16 -6.30
C LEU A 135 9.53 -3.61 -6.46
N PRO A 136 10.26 -4.41 -7.27
CA PRO A 136 9.94 -5.82 -7.45
C PRO A 136 10.20 -6.59 -6.15
N THR A 137 9.21 -7.38 -5.74
CA THR A 137 9.30 -8.24 -4.55
C THR A 137 8.66 -9.58 -4.82
N THR A 138 9.04 -10.59 -4.03
CA THR A 138 8.37 -11.89 -4.01
C THR A 138 7.26 -11.87 -2.97
N ARG A 139 6.06 -12.36 -3.37
CA ARG A 139 4.98 -12.63 -2.42
C ARG A 139 4.47 -14.04 -2.61
N ARG A 140 4.57 -14.84 -1.53
CA ARG A 140 4.24 -16.28 -1.51
C ARG A 140 2.96 -16.52 -0.73
N TYR A 141 2.09 -17.36 -1.27
CA TYR A 141 0.94 -17.88 -0.53
C TYR A 141 1.17 -19.37 -0.22
N PRO A 142 0.75 -19.86 0.97
CA PRO A 142 0.82 -21.29 1.30
C PRO A 142 0.08 -22.11 0.23
N LYS A 143 0.63 -23.28 -0.10
CA LYS A 143 -0.06 -24.23 -0.99
C LYS A 143 -1.28 -24.82 -0.27
N GLY A 144 -2.43 -24.82 -0.93
CA GLY A 144 -3.65 -25.50 -0.46
C GLY A 144 -4.50 -24.72 0.55
N GLU A 145 -3.99 -23.71 1.21
CA GLU A 145 -4.78 -22.84 2.09
C GLU A 145 -4.81 -21.41 1.55
N VAL A 146 -5.99 -20.82 1.52
CA VAL A 146 -6.16 -19.40 1.23
C VAL A 146 -6.56 -18.71 2.53
N PRO A 147 -5.62 -18.43 3.46
CA PRO A 147 -5.93 -17.66 4.66
C PRO A 147 -6.14 -16.21 4.26
N THR A 148 -7.33 -15.89 3.80
CA THR A 148 -7.73 -14.53 3.50
C THR A 148 -8.86 -14.14 4.44
N LYS A 149 -8.63 -13.12 5.24
CA LYS A 149 -9.69 -12.45 6.01
C LYS A 149 -10.80 -11.88 5.11
N ILE A 150 -10.59 -11.91 3.79
CA ILE A 150 -11.48 -11.38 2.74
C ILE A 150 -11.81 -12.52 1.78
N SER A 151 -12.43 -13.60 2.27
CA SER A 151 -12.86 -14.73 1.42
C SER A 151 -14.34 -14.65 1.03
N SER A 152 -15.11 -13.77 1.67
CA SER A 152 -16.54 -13.64 1.40
C SER A 152 -16.80 -12.58 0.31
N PHE A 153 -17.92 -12.72 -0.40
CA PHE A 153 -18.44 -11.74 -1.35
C PHE A 153 -18.59 -10.35 -0.70
N LYS A 154 -19.08 -10.30 0.55
CA LYS A 154 -19.18 -9.06 1.34
C LYS A 154 -17.82 -8.41 1.61
N GLY A 155 -16.78 -9.22 1.90
CA GLY A 155 -15.42 -8.71 2.11
C GLY A 155 -14.82 -8.08 0.86
N ASN A 156 -15.01 -8.71 -0.31
CA ASN A 156 -14.56 -8.18 -1.58
C ASN A 156 -15.30 -6.88 -1.96
N LEU A 157 -16.61 -6.81 -1.73
CA LEU A 157 -17.40 -5.62 -1.97
C LEU A 157 -16.96 -4.47 -1.06
N SER A 158 -16.67 -4.73 0.21
CA SER A 158 -16.15 -3.73 1.15
C SER A 158 -14.83 -3.13 0.67
N VAL A 159 -13.91 -3.95 0.18
CA VAL A 159 -12.62 -3.46 -0.37
C VAL A 159 -12.82 -2.60 -1.62
N LEU A 160 -13.76 -2.99 -2.50
CA LEU A 160 -14.10 -2.19 -3.68
C LEU A 160 -14.72 -0.84 -3.31
N LEU A 161 -15.59 -0.79 -2.30
CA LEU A 161 -16.17 0.46 -1.80
C LEU A 161 -15.11 1.38 -1.20
N VAL A 162 -14.16 0.84 -0.44
CA VAL A 162 -13.03 1.60 0.09
C VAL A 162 -12.19 2.18 -1.03
N LEU A 163 -11.88 1.37 -2.04
CA LEU A 163 -11.14 1.80 -3.22
C LEU A 163 -11.87 2.94 -3.96
N PHE A 164 -13.15 2.76 -4.21
CA PHE A 164 -13.99 3.77 -4.86
C PHE A 164 -13.98 5.09 -4.07
N ARG A 165 -14.25 5.04 -2.77
CA ARG A 165 -14.23 6.21 -1.90
C ARG A 165 -12.87 6.91 -1.89
N ALA A 166 -11.76 6.15 -1.89
CA ALA A 166 -10.43 6.72 -1.98
C ALA A 166 -10.21 7.47 -3.29
N CYS A 167 -10.59 6.86 -4.43
CA CYS A 167 -10.43 7.43 -5.75
C CYS A 167 -11.31 8.67 -6.00
N PHE A 168 -12.49 8.74 -5.40
CA PHE A 168 -13.39 9.89 -5.52
C PHE A 168 -13.16 10.96 -4.43
N GLY A 169 -12.07 10.87 -3.69
CA GLY A 169 -11.66 11.90 -2.75
C GLY A 169 -12.44 11.97 -1.43
N PHE A 170 -13.29 10.97 -1.11
CA PHE A 170 -14.06 10.95 0.14
C PHE A 170 -13.19 10.99 1.40
N TYR A 171 -11.93 10.60 1.29
CA TYR A 171 -10.96 10.68 2.37
C TYR A 171 -10.01 11.88 2.23
N SER A 172 -10.18 12.74 1.24
CA SER A 172 -9.33 13.91 1.05
C SER A 172 -9.64 14.97 2.11
N THR A 173 -8.62 15.67 2.57
CA THR A 173 -8.76 16.93 3.31
C THR A 173 -9.00 18.03 2.28
N ASN A 174 -9.98 18.85 2.49
CA ASN A 174 -10.22 20.07 1.71
C ASN A 174 -9.04 21.03 1.88
#